data_d24ffcaa52c030b62d0b3e7c2d263fd1
#
_entry.id   d24ffcaa52c030b62d0b3e7c2d263fd1
#
_cell.length_a   1.000
_cell.length_b   1.000
_cell.length_c   1.000
_cell.angle_alpha   90.00
_cell.angle_beta   90.00
_cell.angle_gamma   90.00
#
_symmetry.space_group_name_H-M   'P 1'
#
loop_
_entity.id
_entity.type
_entity.pdbx_description
1 polymer ?
#
loop_
_entity_poly.entity_id
_entity_poly.type
_entity_poly.pdbx_seq_one_letter_code
_entity_poly.pdbx_strand_id
1 'polypeptide(L)'
;MNAGKIMTLQEADEDRRVARSAMRGIFVAASNLHAAGSADLTTRAGKVTVVAATHAAAVDAESRFPKEAIDAARAERLLGAAVPPELGGEGASTADIVDVCYMLGRNCASTAMIYAMHQTKVACLVRHGRGSPWHQRLMRRLCAEQLLLASSTTEGRAGGDVRNSSAPIEWRDSRITLERQATVISYAEAADGIVTTARRSPEAASSDQVLVAFLKDDYALKRLNGWDAFGMRGTCSEGFTLSASGSAEQILPVGYDKIHAQTMMPFAHLAWSGAWAGIAASAVDRARAFVRKATHGGGGTMPPGAQHLTRANATLRTLRSLIAAALQRFEAAASDPAALESIDFQTGMNMLKVNASELAVATVMSAMQACGLSGYRNDSEFSVGRHLRDILSSPVMISNDRILANIGAASLLSSTPASLRD
;
A
#
# COMPACT_ATOMS: atom_id res chain seq x y z
N MET A 1 30.60 -54.10 22.86
CA MET A 1 31.06 -52.96 23.65
C MET A 1 31.39 -51.80 22.69
N ASN A 2 30.48 -50.88 22.47
CA ASN A 2 30.72 -49.71 21.64
C ASN A 2 30.97 -48.53 22.61
N ALA A 3 32.25 -48.12 22.70
CA ALA A 3 32.63 -46.94 23.49
C ALA A 3 32.23 -45.67 22.71
N GLY A 4 31.15 -45.01 23.12
CA GLY A 4 30.80 -43.73 22.63
C GLY A 4 31.88 -42.68 23.00
N LYS A 5 32.46 -42.06 21.99
CA LYS A 5 33.45 -41.00 22.15
C LYS A 5 32.76 -39.79 22.82
N ILE A 6 33.10 -39.48 24.05
CA ILE A 6 32.61 -38.29 24.75
C ILE A 6 33.38 -37.12 24.15
N MET A 7 32.67 -36.24 23.48
CA MET A 7 33.19 -34.97 22.92
C MET A 7 33.66 -34.08 24.05
N THR A 8 34.88 -33.55 23.97
CA THR A 8 35.43 -32.67 24.99
C THR A 8 34.75 -31.28 24.92
N LEU A 9 34.72 -30.54 26.03
CA LEU A 9 34.16 -29.19 26.09
C LEU A 9 34.82 -28.22 25.10
N GLN A 10 36.10 -28.47 24.76
CA GLN A 10 36.82 -27.69 23.76
C GLN A 10 36.35 -27.96 22.32
N GLU A 11 36.08 -29.21 21.96
CA GLU A 11 35.54 -29.56 20.64
C GLU A 11 34.10 -29.00 20.43
N ALA A 12 33.30 -28.99 21.50
CA ALA A 12 31.96 -28.41 21.47
C ALA A 12 31.97 -26.85 21.31
N ASP A 13 32.99 -26.19 21.83
CA ASP A 13 33.14 -24.75 21.74
C ASP A 13 33.70 -24.32 20.37
N GLU A 14 34.56 -25.16 19.77
CA GLU A 14 35.10 -24.90 18.42
C GLU A 14 34.01 -25.10 17.36
N ASP A 15 33.18 -26.15 17.46
CA ASP A 15 32.01 -26.36 16.60
C ASP A 15 30.99 -25.24 16.70
N ARG A 16 30.74 -24.72 17.90
CA ARG A 16 29.87 -23.53 18.11
C ARG A 16 30.45 -22.26 17.49
N ARG A 17 31.79 -22.11 17.50
CA ARG A 17 32.48 -20.95 16.91
C ARG A 17 32.45 -21.00 15.39
N VAL A 18 32.62 -22.18 14.79
CA VAL A 18 32.52 -22.41 13.33
C VAL A 18 31.07 -22.20 12.87
N ALA A 19 30.06 -22.73 13.58
CA ALA A 19 28.66 -22.53 13.28
C ALA A 19 28.24 -21.05 13.36
N ARG A 20 28.72 -20.32 14.37
CA ARG A 20 28.47 -18.87 14.49
C ARG A 20 29.15 -18.05 13.39
N SER A 21 30.34 -18.46 12.95
CA SER A 21 31.05 -17.79 11.85
C SER A 21 30.36 -18.04 10.51
N ALA A 22 29.90 -19.27 10.25
CA ALA A 22 29.13 -19.63 9.05
C ALA A 22 27.78 -18.89 9.00
N MET A 23 27.04 -18.83 10.13
CA MET A 23 25.79 -18.04 10.22
C MET A 23 26.01 -16.54 9.98
N ARG A 24 27.09 -15.94 10.53
CA ARG A 24 27.42 -14.55 10.24
C ARG A 24 27.71 -14.32 8.76
N GLY A 25 28.44 -15.23 8.11
CA GLY A 25 28.73 -15.15 6.67
C GLY A 25 27.48 -15.21 5.81
N ILE A 26 26.54 -16.08 6.16
CA ILE A 26 25.26 -16.22 5.47
C ILE A 26 24.37 -14.96 5.69
N PHE A 27 24.34 -14.42 6.92
CA PHE A 27 23.58 -13.20 7.22
C PHE A 27 24.12 -11.96 6.48
N VAL A 28 25.44 -11.80 6.40
CA VAL A 28 26.08 -10.71 5.66
C VAL A 28 25.87 -10.85 4.15
N ALA A 29 25.97 -12.08 3.61
CA ALA A 29 25.69 -12.32 2.19
C ALA A 29 24.21 -12.08 1.84
N ALA A 30 23.28 -12.53 2.69
CA ALA A 30 21.85 -12.30 2.48
C ALA A 30 21.49 -10.81 2.57
N SER A 31 22.05 -10.05 3.51
CA SER A 31 21.82 -8.59 3.62
C SER A 31 22.42 -7.83 2.42
N ASN A 32 23.56 -8.23 1.89
CA ASN A 32 24.15 -7.60 0.72
C ASN A 32 23.37 -7.93 -0.57
N LEU A 33 22.83 -9.13 -0.73
CA LEU A 33 21.97 -9.48 -1.86
C LEU A 33 20.64 -8.73 -1.80
N HIS A 34 20.05 -8.57 -0.61
CA HIS A 34 18.83 -7.80 -0.42
C HIS A 34 19.06 -6.32 -0.71
N ALA A 35 20.15 -5.74 -0.24
CA ALA A 35 20.51 -4.34 -0.53
C ALA A 35 20.77 -4.10 -2.03
N ALA A 36 21.37 -5.05 -2.74
CA ALA A 36 21.57 -4.96 -4.19
C ALA A 36 20.24 -5.06 -4.96
N GLY A 37 19.34 -5.95 -4.56
CA GLY A 37 18.00 -6.08 -5.15
C GLY A 37 17.14 -4.83 -4.93
N SER A 38 17.21 -4.24 -3.74
CA SER A 38 16.51 -2.99 -3.40
C SER A 38 17.02 -1.81 -4.24
N ALA A 39 18.33 -1.69 -4.44
CA ALA A 39 18.92 -0.64 -5.28
C ALA A 39 18.49 -0.77 -6.75
N ASP A 40 18.38 -1.99 -7.27
CA ASP A 40 17.87 -2.25 -8.62
C ASP A 40 16.38 -1.88 -8.75
N LEU A 41 15.56 -2.28 -7.79
CA LEU A 41 14.12 -1.94 -7.76
C LEU A 41 13.90 -0.41 -7.75
N THR A 42 14.67 0.32 -6.93
CA THR A 42 14.63 1.78 -6.87
C THR A 42 15.01 2.42 -8.22
N THR A 43 16.01 1.89 -8.89
CA THR A 43 16.45 2.36 -10.22
C THR A 43 15.34 2.15 -11.27
N ARG A 44 14.72 0.98 -11.31
CA ARG A 44 13.61 0.67 -12.22
C ARG A 44 12.36 1.50 -11.91
N ALA A 45 12.01 1.65 -10.63
CA ALA A 45 10.95 2.54 -10.20
C ALA A 45 11.21 3.98 -10.65
N GLY A 46 12.48 4.45 -10.61
CA GLY A 46 12.88 5.76 -11.12
C GLY A 46 12.48 5.99 -12.57
N LYS A 47 12.65 4.99 -13.46
CA LYS A 47 12.22 5.09 -14.86
C LYS A 47 10.70 5.26 -14.96
N VAL A 48 9.94 4.50 -14.19
CA VAL A 48 8.48 4.60 -14.14
C VAL A 48 8.02 5.98 -13.64
N THR A 49 8.73 6.56 -12.66
CA THR A 49 8.39 7.90 -12.15
C THR A 49 8.53 8.99 -13.19
N VAL A 50 9.49 8.88 -14.12
CA VAL A 50 9.65 9.83 -15.24
C VAL A 50 8.43 9.78 -16.15
N VAL A 51 7.97 8.58 -16.52
CA VAL A 51 6.76 8.40 -17.33
C VAL A 51 5.53 8.92 -16.59
N ALA A 52 5.38 8.58 -15.31
CA ALA A 52 4.28 9.05 -14.48
C ALA A 52 4.23 10.58 -14.39
N ALA A 53 5.38 11.25 -14.24
CA ALA A 53 5.48 12.71 -14.19
C ALA A 53 5.02 13.36 -15.50
N THR A 54 5.44 12.80 -16.64
CA THR A 54 5.10 13.30 -17.96
C THR A 54 3.59 13.32 -18.22
N HIS A 55 2.88 12.29 -17.76
CA HIS A 55 1.44 12.13 -18.05
C HIS A 55 0.52 12.58 -16.90
N ALA A 56 1.06 12.92 -15.73
CA ALA A 56 0.26 13.19 -14.54
C ALA A 56 -0.75 14.34 -14.70
N ALA A 57 -0.42 15.38 -15.47
CA ALA A 57 -1.34 16.50 -15.71
C ALA A 57 -2.53 16.08 -16.60
N ALA A 58 -2.28 15.31 -17.66
CA ALA A 58 -3.32 14.78 -18.53
C ALA A 58 -4.21 13.75 -17.80
N VAL A 59 -3.62 12.85 -17.02
CA VAL A 59 -4.34 11.89 -16.18
C VAL A 59 -5.33 12.59 -15.24
N ASP A 60 -4.92 13.67 -14.61
CA ASP A 60 -5.78 14.46 -13.73
C ASP A 60 -6.84 15.24 -14.52
N ALA A 61 -6.45 15.97 -15.56
CA ALA A 61 -7.37 16.81 -16.32
C ALA A 61 -8.47 16.01 -17.02
N GLU A 62 -8.11 14.88 -17.61
CA GLU A 62 -8.99 14.00 -18.40
C GLU A 62 -9.71 12.95 -17.53
N SER A 63 -9.40 12.86 -16.23
CA SER A 63 -9.92 11.82 -15.33
C SER A 63 -9.71 10.41 -15.87
N ARG A 64 -8.56 10.13 -16.47
CA ARG A 64 -8.27 8.86 -17.14
C ARG A 64 -7.26 8.01 -16.40
N PHE A 65 -7.36 6.71 -16.61
CA PHE A 65 -6.40 5.75 -16.08
C PHE A 65 -4.97 6.08 -16.56
N PRO A 66 -3.94 6.02 -15.69
CA PRO A 66 -2.55 6.34 -16.02
C PRO A 66 -1.88 5.18 -16.78
N LYS A 67 -2.41 4.85 -17.96
CA LYS A 67 -2.01 3.69 -18.75
C LYS A 67 -0.50 3.66 -19.01
N GLU A 68 0.08 4.78 -19.39
CA GLU A 68 1.50 4.90 -19.74
C GLU A 68 2.41 4.55 -18.56
N ALA A 69 2.06 5.02 -17.35
CA ALA A 69 2.83 4.74 -16.14
C ALA A 69 2.68 3.28 -15.69
N ILE A 70 1.49 2.69 -15.84
CA ILE A 70 1.27 1.28 -15.52
C ILE A 70 1.94 0.37 -16.55
N ASP A 71 1.93 0.72 -17.83
CA ASP A 71 2.66 -0.03 -18.85
C ASP A 71 4.18 0.04 -18.62
N ALA A 72 4.70 1.20 -18.21
CA ALA A 72 6.10 1.32 -17.77
C ALA A 72 6.39 0.46 -16.54
N ALA A 73 5.46 0.40 -15.56
CA ALA A 73 5.61 -0.47 -14.39
C ALA A 73 5.63 -1.96 -14.78
N ARG A 74 4.84 -2.37 -15.78
CA ARG A 74 4.89 -3.73 -16.35
C ARG A 74 6.23 -3.98 -17.04
N ALA A 75 6.71 -3.06 -17.88
CA ALA A 75 7.98 -3.18 -18.58
C ALA A 75 9.17 -3.30 -17.62
N GLU A 76 9.14 -2.54 -16.54
CA GLU A 76 10.15 -2.58 -15.47
C GLU A 76 9.87 -3.67 -14.40
N ARG A 77 8.89 -4.56 -14.63
CA ARG A 77 8.53 -5.73 -13.80
C ARG A 77 8.18 -5.39 -12.34
N LEU A 78 7.61 -4.22 -12.09
CA LEU A 78 7.31 -3.77 -10.72
C LEU A 78 6.06 -4.44 -10.13
N LEU A 79 5.13 -4.95 -10.96
CA LEU A 79 3.87 -5.50 -10.44
C LEU A 79 4.08 -6.82 -9.68
N GLY A 80 5.06 -7.63 -10.06
CA GLY A 80 5.42 -8.87 -9.37
C GLY A 80 6.52 -8.75 -8.32
N ALA A 81 7.02 -7.55 -8.01
CA ALA A 81 8.23 -7.36 -7.20
C ALA A 81 8.17 -8.01 -5.81
N ALA A 82 7.02 -7.95 -5.12
CA ALA A 82 6.86 -8.53 -3.79
C ALA A 82 6.69 -10.07 -3.79
N VAL A 83 6.44 -10.69 -4.94
CA VAL A 83 6.33 -12.15 -5.04
C VAL A 83 7.71 -12.79 -4.82
N PRO A 84 7.80 -13.90 -4.04
CA PRO A 84 9.07 -14.56 -3.79
C PRO A 84 9.78 -15.09 -5.05
N PRO A 85 11.13 -15.18 -5.04
CA PRO A 85 11.91 -15.62 -6.19
C PRO A 85 11.53 -17.03 -6.71
N GLU A 86 11.19 -17.96 -5.84
CA GLU A 86 10.74 -19.31 -6.21
C GLU A 86 9.40 -19.33 -6.98
N LEU A 87 8.68 -18.23 -6.98
CA LEU A 87 7.44 -18.02 -7.75
C LEU A 87 7.61 -17.00 -8.88
N GLY A 88 8.86 -16.59 -9.17
CA GLY A 88 9.20 -15.74 -10.31
C GLY A 88 9.23 -14.24 -10.03
N GLY A 89 9.08 -13.83 -8.77
CA GLY A 89 9.24 -12.45 -8.33
C GLY A 89 10.65 -12.15 -7.81
N GLU A 90 10.77 -11.12 -6.99
CA GLU A 90 12.04 -10.65 -6.42
C GLU A 90 12.08 -10.73 -4.89
N GLY A 91 10.91 -10.94 -4.26
CA GLY A 91 10.78 -10.96 -2.80
C GLY A 91 11.04 -9.58 -2.16
N ALA A 92 10.68 -8.50 -2.88
CA ALA A 92 10.83 -7.15 -2.36
C ALA A 92 10.13 -7.01 -1.01
N SER A 93 10.81 -6.36 -0.06
CA SER A 93 10.28 -6.14 1.28
C SER A 93 9.12 -5.14 1.30
N THR A 94 8.38 -5.09 2.39
CA THR A 94 7.35 -4.07 2.59
C THR A 94 7.95 -2.65 2.52
N ALA A 95 9.16 -2.46 3.05
CA ALA A 95 9.85 -1.18 2.99
C ALA A 95 10.18 -0.77 1.55
N ASP A 96 10.65 -1.70 0.71
CA ASP A 96 10.92 -1.45 -0.71
C ASP A 96 9.65 -1.04 -1.46
N ILE A 97 8.54 -1.73 -1.23
CA ILE A 97 7.24 -1.40 -1.86
C ILE A 97 6.74 -0.03 -1.41
N VAL A 98 6.86 0.30 -0.12
CA VAL A 98 6.47 1.61 0.41
C VAL A 98 7.34 2.72 -0.18
N ASP A 99 8.64 2.47 -0.40
CA ASP A 99 9.53 3.44 -1.05
C ASP A 99 9.14 3.67 -2.52
N VAL A 100 8.79 2.62 -3.27
CA VAL A 100 8.24 2.77 -4.63
C VAL A 100 6.94 3.57 -4.62
N CYS A 101 6.04 3.34 -3.65
CA CYS A 101 4.82 4.15 -3.48
C CYS A 101 5.15 5.63 -3.24
N TYR A 102 6.15 5.91 -2.40
CA TYR A 102 6.64 7.27 -2.16
C TYR A 102 7.20 7.91 -3.43
N MET A 103 8.04 7.20 -4.17
CA MET A 103 8.64 7.68 -5.42
C MET A 103 7.57 8.01 -6.46
N LEU A 104 6.59 7.12 -6.66
CA LEU A 104 5.46 7.33 -7.57
C LEU A 104 4.58 8.51 -7.10
N GLY A 105 4.30 8.61 -5.80
CA GLY A 105 3.50 9.67 -5.20
C GLY A 105 4.08 11.08 -5.43
N ARG A 106 5.39 11.20 -5.52
CA ARG A 106 6.05 12.46 -5.87
C ARG A 106 5.75 12.93 -7.29
N ASN A 107 5.30 12.05 -8.17
CA ASN A 107 5.12 12.32 -9.59
C ASN A 107 3.67 12.25 -10.04
N CYS A 108 2.95 11.17 -9.69
CA CYS A 108 1.54 10.97 -10.00
C CYS A 108 0.84 10.25 -8.86
N ALA A 109 -0.04 10.95 -8.15
CA ALA A 109 -0.78 10.40 -7.01
C ALA A 109 -1.64 9.19 -7.39
N SER A 110 -2.35 9.26 -8.53
CA SER A 110 -3.20 8.16 -9.00
C SER A 110 -2.39 6.91 -9.31
N THR A 111 -1.22 7.03 -9.98
CA THR A 111 -0.33 5.90 -10.25
C THR A 111 0.18 5.27 -8.95
N ALA A 112 0.59 6.09 -7.97
CA ALA A 112 1.05 5.61 -6.68
C ALA A 112 -0.03 4.85 -5.93
N MET A 113 -1.26 5.36 -5.94
CA MET A 113 -2.38 4.74 -5.25
C MET A 113 -2.79 3.42 -5.92
N ILE A 114 -2.81 3.35 -7.25
CA ILE A 114 -3.06 2.12 -8.02
C ILE A 114 -2.01 1.07 -7.65
N TYR A 115 -0.72 1.44 -7.67
CA TYR A 115 0.37 0.55 -7.30
C TYR A 115 0.24 0.05 -5.86
N ALA A 116 -0.05 0.93 -4.91
CA ALA A 116 -0.23 0.58 -3.50
C ALA A 116 -1.40 -0.39 -3.27
N MET A 117 -2.54 -0.17 -3.94
CA MET A 117 -3.70 -1.06 -3.87
C MET A 117 -3.42 -2.42 -4.49
N HIS A 118 -2.75 -2.46 -5.64
CA HIS A 118 -2.30 -3.69 -6.28
C HIS A 118 -1.37 -4.48 -5.36
N GLN A 119 -0.30 -3.85 -4.85
CA GLN A 119 0.68 -4.52 -3.99
C GLN A 119 0.07 -5.02 -2.67
N THR A 120 -0.97 -4.35 -2.17
CA THR A 120 -1.73 -4.87 -1.02
C THR A 120 -2.36 -6.24 -1.32
N LYS A 121 -2.88 -6.45 -2.55
CA LYS A 121 -3.43 -7.74 -2.96
C LYS A 121 -2.34 -8.78 -3.19
N VAL A 122 -1.24 -8.39 -3.78
CA VAL A 122 -0.06 -9.25 -3.94
C VAL A 122 0.45 -9.71 -2.57
N ALA A 123 0.57 -8.82 -1.58
CA ALA A 123 0.97 -9.16 -0.23
C ALA A 123 0.04 -10.20 0.43
N CYS A 124 -1.29 -10.06 0.24
CA CYS A 124 -2.25 -11.05 0.72
C CYS A 124 -2.04 -12.43 0.07
N LEU A 125 -1.84 -12.47 -1.26
CA LEU A 125 -1.55 -13.71 -1.98
C LEU A 125 -0.25 -14.35 -1.51
N VAL A 126 0.81 -13.56 -1.38
CA VAL A 126 2.14 -14.02 -0.94
C VAL A 126 2.09 -14.62 0.45
N ARG A 127 1.44 -13.95 1.41
CA ARG A 127 1.40 -14.44 2.79
C ARG A 127 0.44 -15.60 3.00
N HIS A 128 -0.74 -15.55 2.40
CA HIS A 128 -1.84 -16.46 2.72
C HIS A 128 -2.16 -17.47 1.63
N GLY A 129 -1.60 -17.30 0.42
CA GLY A 129 -1.82 -18.19 -0.73
C GLY A 129 -0.68 -19.17 -1.00
N ARG A 130 0.48 -19.08 -0.32
CA ARG A 130 1.67 -19.92 -0.61
C ARG A 130 1.41 -21.43 -0.48
N GLY A 131 0.51 -21.84 0.42
CA GLY A 131 0.15 -23.26 0.60
C GLY A 131 -0.80 -23.82 -0.46
N SER A 132 -1.39 -22.96 -1.31
CA SER A 132 -2.38 -23.36 -2.32
C SER A 132 -1.75 -23.47 -3.70
N PRO A 133 -1.84 -24.63 -4.40
CA PRO A 133 -1.31 -24.79 -5.76
C PRO A 133 -1.90 -23.80 -6.76
N TRP A 134 -3.19 -23.47 -6.64
CA TRP A 134 -3.84 -22.49 -7.51
C TRP A 134 -3.23 -21.10 -7.35
N HIS A 135 -3.06 -20.63 -6.09
CA HIS A 135 -2.48 -19.32 -5.82
C HIS A 135 -1.01 -19.23 -6.17
N GLN A 136 -0.25 -20.33 -6.06
CA GLN A 136 1.13 -20.39 -6.57
C GLN A 136 1.17 -20.21 -8.10
N ARG A 137 0.25 -20.87 -8.84
CA ARG A 137 0.13 -20.66 -10.30
C ARG A 137 -0.24 -19.21 -10.63
N LEU A 138 -1.17 -18.62 -9.88
CA LEU A 138 -1.54 -17.21 -10.03
C LEU A 138 -0.34 -16.29 -9.81
N MET A 139 0.44 -16.49 -8.75
CA MET A 139 1.63 -15.67 -8.46
C MET A 139 2.70 -15.81 -9.56
N ARG A 140 2.92 -17.02 -10.10
CA ARG A 140 3.82 -17.20 -11.25
C ARG A 140 3.31 -16.47 -12.51
N ARG A 141 2.02 -16.56 -12.80
CA ARG A 141 1.42 -15.81 -13.91
C ARG A 141 1.53 -14.29 -13.69
N LEU A 142 1.26 -13.82 -12.47
CA LEU A 142 1.38 -12.41 -12.11
C LEU A 142 2.78 -11.87 -12.42
N CYS A 143 3.82 -12.64 -12.08
CA CYS A 143 5.20 -12.26 -12.38
C CYS A 143 5.54 -12.36 -13.87
N ALA A 144 5.09 -13.40 -14.57
CA ALA A 144 5.39 -13.60 -15.99
C ALA A 144 4.69 -12.58 -16.88
N GLU A 145 3.40 -12.35 -16.63
CA GLU A 145 2.50 -11.54 -17.43
C GLU A 145 2.36 -10.09 -16.88
N GLN A 146 2.92 -9.82 -15.70
CA GLN A 146 2.80 -8.54 -14.99
C GLN A 146 1.34 -8.11 -14.81
N LEU A 147 0.52 -9.01 -14.25
CA LEU A 147 -0.90 -8.80 -14.04
C LEU A 147 -1.18 -7.69 -13.02
N LEU A 148 -2.11 -6.80 -13.35
CA LEU A 148 -2.61 -5.77 -12.46
C LEU A 148 -3.86 -6.26 -11.71
N LEU A 149 -3.82 -6.31 -10.38
CA LEU A 149 -4.94 -6.77 -9.55
C LEU A 149 -5.67 -5.59 -8.92
N ALA A 150 -6.97 -5.48 -9.18
CA ALA A 150 -7.86 -4.52 -8.51
C ALA A 150 -8.42 -5.07 -7.20
N SER A 151 -9.00 -4.20 -6.40
CA SER A 151 -9.56 -4.49 -5.09
C SER A 151 -11.06 -4.20 -5.05
N SER A 152 -11.87 -5.18 -4.65
CA SER A 152 -13.30 -5.00 -4.35
C SER A 152 -13.60 -5.48 -2.93
N THR A 153 -13.45 -4.59 -1.94
CA THR A 153 -13.59 -4.94 -0.52
C THR A 153 -14.63 -4.09 0.21
N THR A 154 -15.27 -3.13 -0.46
CA THR A 154 -16.28 -2.24 0.12
C THR A 154 -17.64 -2.42 -0.55
N GLU A 155 -18.72 -2.35 0.23
CA GLU A 155 -20.11 -2.39 -0.23
C GLU A 155 -20.88 -1.16 0.27
N GLY A 156 -21.85 -0.68 -0.51
CA GLY A 156 -22.63 0.51 -0.19
C GLY A 156 -23.45 0.39 1.09
N ARG A 157 -24.07 -0.78 1.32
CA ARG A 157 -24.88 -1.04 2.51
C ARG A 157 -24.07 -1.10 3.81
N ALA A 158 -22.82 -1.53 3.74
CA ALA A 158 -21.92 -1.58 4.90
C ALA A 158 -21.25 -0.24 5.23
N GLY A 159 -21.61 0.84 4.50
CA GLY A 159 -21.02 2.16 4.72
C GLY A 159 -19.50 2.17 4.62
N GLY A 160 -18.90 1.24 3.82
CA GLY A 160 -17.45 1.07 3.69
C GLY A 160 -16.79 0.28 4.82
N ASP A 161 -17.56 -0.42 5.67
CA ASP A 161 -16.97 -1.35 6.65
C ASP A 161 -16.47 -2.61 5.92
N VAL A 162 -15.16 -2.75 5.82
CA VAL A 162 -14.49 -3.88 5.16
C VAL A 162 -14.57 -5.20 5.94
N ARG A 163 -15.06 -5.16 7.19
CA ARG A 163 -15.23 -6.35 8.06
C ARG A 163 -16.59 -7.02 7.91
N ASN A 164 -17.46 -6.48 7.07
CA ASN A 164 -18.77 -7.05 6.79
C ASN A 164 -19.01 -7.11 5.28
N SER A 165 -19.61 -8.22 4.81
CA SER A 165 -20.05 -8.37 3.42
C SER A 165 -21.50 -8.87 3.38
N SER A 166 -22.30 -8.30 2.50
CA SER A 166 -23.67 -8.75 2.22
C SER A 166 -23.74 -9.77 1.08
N ALA A 167 -22.73 -9.75 0.17
CA ALA A 167 -22.69 -10.63 -0.99
C ALA A 167 -22.12 -12.01 -0.62
N PRO A 168 -22.92 -13.10 -0.69
CA PRO A 168 -22.43 -14.43 -0.39
C PRO A 168 -21.73 -15.07 -1.58
N ILE A 169 -20.83 -16.01 -1.30
CA ILE A 169 -20.41 -17.02 -2.27
C ILE A 169 -21.54 -18.05 -2.36
N GLU A 170 -21.99 -18.34 -3.57
CA GLU A 170 -22.84 -19.49 -3.85
C GLU A 170 -21.98 -20.64 -4.38
N TRP A 171 -22.14 -21.81 -3.78
CA TRP A 171 -21.39 -23.02 -4.08
C TRP A 171 -22.17 -23.96 -4.98
N ARG A 172 -21.49 -24.47 -6.01
CA ARG A 172 -22.01 -25.53 -6.89
C ARG A 172 -20.87 -26.54 -7.14
N ASP A 173 -20.81 -27.57 -6.34
CA ASP A 173 -19.72 -28.55 -6.33
C ASP A 173 -18.35 -27.89 -6.13
N SER A 174 -17.46 -27.97 -7.11
CA SER A 174 -16.14 -27.34 -7.09
C SER A 174 -16.10 -25.91 -7.65
N ARG A 175 -17.25 -25.36 -8.02
CA ARG A 175 -17.38 -24.00 -8.56
C ARG A 175 -18.05 -23.07 -7.58
N ILE A 176 -17.72 -21.81 -7.72
CA ILE A 176 -18.29 -20.72 -6.94
C ILE A 176 -18.84 -19.64 -7.86
N THR A 177 -19.89 -18.97 -7.43
CA THR A 177 -20.39 -17.75 -8.07
C THR A 177 -20.54 -16.65 -7.04
N LEU A 178 -20.40 -15.41 -7.50
CA LEU A 178 -20.53 -14.20 -6.70
C LEU A 178 -21.26 -13.14 -7.51
N GLU A 179 -22.28 -12.53 -6.94
CA GLU A 179 -22.82 -11.26 -7.41
C GLU A 179 -22.68 -10.21 -6.31
N ARG A 180 -22.02 -9.10 -6.61
CA ARG A 180 -21.69 -8.07 -5.65
C ARG A 180 -21.91 -6.66 -6.22
N GLN A 181 -22.65 -5.82 -5.50
CA GLN A 181 -22.73 -4.39 -5.78
C GLN A 181 -21.62 -3.66 -5.02
N ALA A 182 -20.55 -3.33 -5.72
CA ALA A 182 -19.44 -2.58 -5.19
C ALA A 182 -19.63 -1.09 -5.48
N THR A 183 -19.63 -0.27 -4.45
CA THR A 183 -19.75 1.19 -4.58
C THR A 183 -18.58 1.77 -5.34
N VAL A 184 -17.39 1.16 -5.16
CA VAL A 184 -16.12 1.60 -5.72
C VAL A 184 -15.24 0.38 -6.01
N ILE A 185 -14.77 0.28 -7.25
CA ILE A 185 -13.64 -0.59 -7.64
C ILE A 185 -12.69 0.25 -8.47
N SER A 186 -11.62 0.70 -7.85
CA SER A 186 -10.60 1.51 -8.55
C SER A 186 -10.00 0.72 -9.71
N TYR A 187 -9.80 1.39 -10.86
CA TYR A 187 -9.21 0.84 -12.08
C TYR A 187 -9.74 -0.54 -12.52
N ALA A 188 -10.98 -0.87 -12.20
CA ALA A 188 -11.56 -2.20 -12.44
C ALA A 188 -11.50 -2.64 -13.90
N GLU A 189 -11.79 -1.73 -14.85
CA GLU A 189 -11.79 -2.03 -16.29
C GLU A 189 -10.40 -2.30 -16.86
N ALA A 190 -9.37 -1.65 -16.27
CA ALA A 190 -7.98 -1.80 -16.66
C ALA A 190 -7.26 -2.96 -15.96
N ALA A 191 -7.88 -3.57 -14.96
CA ALA A 191 -7.29 -4.67 -14.19
C ALA A 191 -7.39 -6.00 -14.95
N ASP A 192 -6.37 -6.86 -14.70
CA ASP A 192 -6.30 -8.23 -15.23
C ASP A 192 -6.95 -9.23 -14.28
N GLY A 193 -7.27 -8.81 -13.06
CA GLY A 193 -8.00 -9.59 -12.06
C GLY A 193 -8.53 -8.71 -10.94
N ILE A 194 -9.54 -9.21 -10.23
CA ILE A 194 -10.15 -8.56 -9.06
C ILE A 194 -10.02 -9.48 -7.86
N VAL A 195 -9.42 -8.97 -6.78
CA VAL A 195 -9.39 -9.65 -5.49
C VAL A 195 -10.47 -9.03 -4.61
N THR A 196 -11.47 -9.83 -4.28
CA THR A 196 -12.70 -9.37 -3.62
C THR A 196 -12.99 -10.11 -2.34
N THR A 197 -13.59 -9.43 -1.36
CA THR A 197 -14.22 -10.09 -0.22
C THR A 197 -15.63 -10.57 -0.57
N ALA A 198 -16.06 -11.63 0.06
CA ALA A 198 -17.43 -12.10 -0.01
C ALA A 198 -17.78 -12.82 1.29
N ARG A 199 -19.06 -12.86 1.67
CA ARG A 199 -19.54 -13.71 2.74
C ARG A 199 -19.35 -15.18 2.33
N ARG A 200 -18.91 -16.03 3.26
CA ARG A 200 -18.50 -17.41 2.97
C ARG A 200 -19.60 -18.25 2.31
N SER A 201 -20.85 -18.06 2.74
CA SER A 201 -22.04 -18.71 2.17
C SER A 201 -23.29 -17.86 2.43
N PRO A 202 -24.45 -18.18 1.83
CA PRO A 202 -25.71 -17.48 2.12
C PRO A 202 -26.13 -17.55 3.60
N GLU A 203 -25.76 -18.59 4.32
CA GLU A 203 -26.11 -18.83 5.73
C GLU A 203 -25.09 -18.24 6.71
N ALA A 204 -23.88 -17.91 6.22
CA ALA A 204 -22.82 -17.39 7.07
C ALA A 204 -23.15 -15.99 7.62
N ALA A 205 -22.57 -15.63 8.74
CA ALA A 205 -22.65 -14.27 9.28
C ALA A 205 -21.96 -13.27 8.32
N SER A 206 -22.38 -12.00 8.32
CA SER A 206 -21.79 -10.96 7.46
C SER A 206 -20.30 -10.74 7.72
N SER A 207 -19.83 -11.05 8.93
CA SER A 207 -18.42 -10.98 9.34
C SER A 207 -17.61 -12.21 8.94
N ASP A 208 -18.25 -13.36 8.65
CA ASP A 208 -17.57 -14.55 8.16
C ASP A 208 -17.31 -14.42 6.66
N GLN A 209 -16.18 -13.85 6.33
CA GLN A 209 -15.80 -13.53 4.96
C GLN A 209 -14.64 -14.40 4.47
N VAL A 210 -14.59 -14.52 3.16
CA VAL A 210 -13.46 -15.07 2.40
C VAL A 210 -12.87 -14.00 1.48
N LEU A 211 -11.62 -14.18 1.09
CA LEU A 211 -10.97 -13.39 0.05
C LEU A 211 -10.81 -14.26 -1.19
N VAL A 212 -11.28 -13.79 -2.34
CA VAL A 212 -11.31 -14.54 -3.61
C VAL A 212 -10.58 -13.76 -4.68
N ALA A 213 -9.80 -14.44 -5.51
CA ALA A 213 -9.13 -13.85 -6.66
C ALA A 213 -9.78 -14.32 -7.97
N PHE A 214 -10.47 -13.45 -8.67
CA PHE A 214 -11.02 -13.70 -10.01
C PHE A 214 -10.12 -13.05 -11.06
N LEU A 215 -9.81 -13.79 -12.13
CA LEU A 215 -9.09 -13.28 -13.29
C LEU A 215 -10.06 -12.70 -14.32
N LYS A 216 -9.55 -12.00 -15.33
CA LYS A 216 -10.36 -11.24 -16.29
C LYS A 216 -11.48 -12.03 -16.93
N ASP A 217 -11.24 -13.29 -17.23
CA ASP A 217 -12.22 -14.19 -17.88
C ASP A 217 -13.24 -14.76 -16.90
N ASP A 218 -13.05 -14.61 -15.59
CA ASP A 218 -13.92 -15.14 -14.56
C ASP A 218 -15.06 -14.19 -14.19
N TYR A 219 -15.04 -12.92 -14.65
CA TYR A 219 -16.02 -11.93 -14.23
C TYR A 219 -16.49 -10.98 -15.33
N ALA A 220 -17.67 -10.43 -15.11
CA ALA A 220 -18.23 -9.31 -15.84
C ALA A 220 -18.50 -8.13 -14.92
N LEU A 221 -18.31 -6.93 -15.45
CA LEU A 221 -18.57 -5.67 -14.76
C LEU A 221 -19.70 -4.93 -15.44
N LYS A 222 -20.74 -4.59 -14.66
CA LYS A 222 -21.78 -3.67 -15.09
C LYS A 222 -21.62 -2.37 -14.32
N ARG A 223 -21.26 -1.28 -14.99
CA ARG A 223 -21.06 0.04 -14.39
C ARG A 223 -22.35 0.57 -13.77
N LEU A 224 -22.29 1.04 -12.54
CA LEU A 224 -23.39 1.65 -11.79
C LEU A 224 -23.27 3.18 -11.78
N ASN A 225 -22.05 3.71 -11.62
CA ASN A 225 -21.76 5.13 -11.60
C ASN A 225 -20.34 5.40 -12.13
N GLY A 226 -20.08 6.64 -12.55
CA GLY A 226 -18.75 7.10 -12.95
C GLY A 226 -17.91 7.58 -11.77
N TRP A 227 -16.74 8.13 -12.09
CA TRP A 227 -15.80 8.71 -11.14
C TRP A 227 -15.55 10.18 -11.46
N ASP A 228 -16.44 11.06 -11.00
CA ASP A 228 -16.23 12.51 -11.02
C ASP A 228 -15.85 12.97 -9.62
N ALA A 229 -14.54 13.03 -9.36
CA ALA A 229 -13.99 13.27 -8.04
C ALA A 229 -13.11 14.53 -8.03
N PHE A 230 -12.98 15.13 -6.85
CA PHE A 230 -12.17 16.32 -6.63
C PHE A 230 -10.68 16.08 -6.85
N GLY A 231 -10.17 14.93 -6.43
CA GLY A 231 -8.80 14.45 -6.59
C GLY A 231 -8.73 12.96 -6.84
N MET A 232 -7.53 12.41 -7.00
CA MET A 232 -7.30 11.01 -7.35
C MET A 232 -8.08 10.59 -8.61
N ARG A 233 -8.27 11.53 -9.53
CA ARG A 233 -9.16 11.39 -10.69
C ARG A 233 -8.75 10.22 -11.59
N GLY A 234 -7.44 9.98 -11.73
CA GLY A 234 -6.90 8.88 -12.55
C GLY A 234 -7.00 7.49 -11.92
N THR A 235 -7.53 7.35 -10.69
CA THR A 235 -7.79 6.02 -10.14
C THR A 235 -9.02 5.35 -10.76
N CYS A 236 -9.87 6.09 -11.48
CA CYS A 236 -11.08 5.58 -12.10
C CYS A 236 -11.88 4.67 -11.15
N SER A 237 -12.23 5.23 -9.96
CA SER A 237 -12.82 4.48 -8.85
C SER A 237 -14.33 4.43 -8.98
N GLU A 238 -14.79 3.81 -10.03
CA GLU A 238 -16.20 3.72 -10.39
C GLU A 238 -16.94 2.63 -9.61
N GLY A 239 -18.26 2.70 -9.58
CA GLY A 239 -19.14 1.67 -9.00
C GLY A 239 -19.53 0.62 -10.02
N PHE A 240 -19.57 -0.64 -9.58
CA PHE A 240 -19.92 -1.76 -10.42
C PHE A 240 -20.81 -2.79 -9.73
N THR A 241 -21.67 -3.45 -10.51
CA THR A 241 -22.09 -4.81 -10.19
C THR A 241 -21.00 -5.73 -10.75
N LEU A 242 -20.37 -6.48 -9.87
CA LEU A 242 -19.41 -7.53 -10.18
C LEU A 242 -20.13 -8.87 -10.17
N SER A 243 -20.23 -9.53 -11.33
CA SER A 243 -20.74 -10.88 -11.47
C SER A 243 -19.59 -11.81 -11.83
N ALA A 244 -19.28 -12.77 -10.97
CA ALA A 244 -18.09 -13.62 -11.13
C ALA A 244 -18.43 -15.10 -10.95
N SER A 245 -17.70 -15.97 -11.66
CA SER A 245 -17.80 -17.42 -11.56
C SER A 245 -16.43 -18.06 -11.75
N GLY A 246 -16.03 -18.92 -10.83
CA GLY A 246 -14.70 -19.53 -10.87
C GLY A 246 -14.63 -20.87 -10.15
N SER A 247 -13.43 -21.37 -9.93
CA SER A 247 -13.16 -22.54 -9.09
C SER A 247 -13.15 -22.16 -7.62
N ALA A 248 -13.58 -23.08 -6.76
CA ALA A 248 -13.45 -22.93 -5.30
C ALA A 248 -11.98 -22.77 -4.84
N GLU A 249 -11.00 -23.24 -5.63
CA GLU A 249 -9.57 -23.05 -5.37
C GLU A 249 -9.13 -21.60 -5.40
N GLN A 250 -9.94 -20.68 -5.98
CA GLN A 250 -9.67 -19.24 -6.06
C GLN A 250 -9.89 -18.53 -4.72
N ILE A 251 -10.53 -19.16 -3.76
CA ILE A 251 -10.67 -18.68 -2.38
C ILE A 251 -9.34 -18.90 -1.66
N LEU A 252 -8.82 -17.86 -1.02
CA LEU A 252 -7.66 -17.99 -0.15
C LEU A 252 -7.97 -18.94 1.01
N PRO A 253 -7.04 -19.85 1.39
CA PRO A 253 -7.31 -20.93 2.36
C PRO A 253 -7.44 -20.44 3.82
N VAL A 254 -7.29 -19.13 4.06
CA VAL A 254 -7.33 -18.49 5.38
C VAL A 254 -8.55 -17.56 5.45
N GLY A 255 -9.23 -17.50 6.60
CA GLY A 255 -10.35 -16.58 6.83
C GLY A 255 -9.93 -15.10 6.63
N TYR A 256 -10.84 -14.30 6.13
CA TYR A 256 -10.55 -12.90 5.81
C TYR A 256 -10.21 -12.06 7.04
N ASP A 257 -10.74 -12.37 8.19
CA ASP A 257 -10.40 -11.75 9.47
C ASP A 257 -8.89 -11.76 9.74
N LYS A 258 -8.25 -12.93 9.57
CA LYS A 258 -6.79 -13.10 9.70
C LYS A 258 -6.03 -12.41 8.56
N ILE A 259 -6.50 -12.56 7.31
CA ILE A 259 -5.89 -11.87 6.16
C ILE A 259 -5.90 -10.36 6.38
N HIS A 260 -7.04 -9.83 6.85
CA HIS A 260 -7.19 -8.40 7.14
C HIS A 260 -6.23 -7.94 8.25
N ALA A 261 -6.24 -8.63 9.38
CA ALA A 261 -5.44 -8.24 10.53
C ALA A 261 -3.93 -8.37 10.30
N GLN A 262 -3.51 -9.48 9.70
CA GLN A 262 -2.08 -9.80 9.54
C GLN A 262 -1.42 -9.12 8.34
N THR A 263 -2.20 -8.73 7.30
CA THR A 263 -1.61 -8.28 6.04
C THR A 263 -2.36 -7.11 5.42
N MET A 264 -3.65 -7.27 5.10
CA MET A 264 -4.34 -6.30 4.25
C MET A 264 -4.36 -4.90 4.85
N MET A 265 -4.76 -4.77 6.12
CA MET A 265 -4.87 -3.47 6.78
C MET A 265 -3.49 -2.86 7.05
N PRO A 266 -2.53 -3.54 7.72
CA PRO A 266 -1.26 -2.91 8.03
C PRO A 266 -0.44 -2.59 6.77
N PHE A 267 -0.41 -3.48 5.78
CA PHE A 267 0.31 -3.24 4.53
C PHE A 267 -0.31 -2.08 3.74
N ALA A 268 -1.64 -2.04 3.62
CA ALA A 268 -2.33 -0.94 2.93
C ALA A 268 -2.05 0.41 3.60
N HIS A 269 -2.12 0.49 4.93
CA HIS A 269 -1.86 1.73 5.65
C HIS A 269 -0.41 2.22 5.48
N LEU A 270 0.57 1.31 5.42
CA LEU A 270 1.96 1.63 5.14
C LEU A 270 2.14 2.12 3.69
N ALA A 271 1.62 1.38 2.70
CA ALA A 271 1.77 1.71 1.28
C ALA A 271 1.07 3.03 0.91
N TRP A 272 -0.14 3.27 1.44
CA TRP A 272 -0.86 4.55 1.24
C TRP A 272 -0.13 5.71 1.90
N SER A 273 0.38 5.50 3.13
CA SER A 273 1.16 6.54 3.82
C SER A 273 2.42 6.90 3.03
N GLY A 274 3.09 5.93 2.41
CA GLY A 274 4.19 6.16 1.48
C GLY A 274 3.78 7.03 0.29
N ALA A 275 2.67 6.69 -0.38
CA ALA A 275 2.14 7.46 -1.50
C ALA A 275 1.79 8.90 -1.09
N TRP A 276 1.11 9.11 0.04
CA TRP A 276 0.77 10.43 0.56
C TRP A 276 1.99 11.26 0.95
N ALA A 277 3.00 10.62 1.56
CA ALA A 277 4.26 11.29 1.86
C ALA A 277 5.00 11.72 0.58
N GLY A 278 4.88 10.95 -0.50
CA GLY A 278 5.39 11.31 -1.83
C GLY A 278 4.70 12.56 -2.39
N ILE A 279 3.36 12.62 -2.35
CA ILE A 279 2.59 13.80 -2.76
C ILE A 279 3.02 15.03 -1.95
N ALA A 280 3.10 14.88 -0.62
CA ALA A 280 3.53 15.96 0.28
C ALA A 280 4.96 16.44 -0.03
N ALA A 281 5.88 15.52 -0.29
CA ALA A 281 7.26 15.85 -0.66
C ALA A 281 7.35 16.65 -1.97
N SER A 282 6.56 16.26 -2.98
CA SER A 282 6.48 17.00 -4.25
C SER A 282 5.97 18.42 -4.05
N ALA A 283 4.94 18.62 -3.22
CA ALA A 283 4.42 19.95 -2.89
C ALA A 283 5.49 20.81 -2.18
N VAL A 284 6.25 20.22 -1.25
CA VAL A 284 7.36 20.91 -0.56
C VAL A 284 8.47 21.31 -1.54
N ASP A 285 8.79 20.48 -2.53
CA ASP A 285 9.79 20.82 -3.54
C ASP A 285 9.36 22.00 -4.42
N ARG A 286 8.06 22.08 -4.79
CA ARG A 286 7.50 23.25 -5.48
C ARG A 286 7.59 24.52 -4.64
N ALA A 287 7.21 24.43 -3.35
CA ALA A 287 7.33 25.54 -2.43
C ALA A 287 8.78 26.01 -2.25
N ARG A 288 9.73 25.07 -2.18
CA ARG A 288 11.15 25.38 -2.11
C ARG A 288 11.64 26.09 -3.38
N ALA A 289 11.24 25.63 -4.54
CA ALA A 289 11.59 26.23 -5.82
C ALA A 289 11.04 27.68 -5.91
N PHE A 290 9.77 27.88 -5.52
CA PHE A 290 9.15 29.21 -5.44
C PHE A 290 9.91 30.16 -4.52
N VAL A 291 10.15 29.74 -3.27
CA VAL A 291 10.85 30.60 -2.28
C VAL A 291 12.25 30.97 -2.77
N ARG A 292 12.98 30.03 -3.37
CA ARG A 292 14.32 30.30 -3.95
C ARG A 292 14.23 31.36 -5.06
N LYS A 293 13.28 31.21 -5.99
CA LYS A 293 13.10 32.16 -7.11
C LYS A 293 12.70 33.54 -6.60
N ALA A 294 11.75 33.60 -5.65
CA ALA A 294 11.30 34.87 -5.05
C ALA A 294 12.40 35.57 -4.26
N THR A 295 13.23 34.83 -3.51
CA THR A 295 14.37 35.40 -2.77
C THR A 295 15.42 35.97 -3.71
N HIS A 296 15.72 35.29 -4.83
CA HIS A 296 16.65 35.78 -5.85
C HIS A 296 16.13 37.07 -6.51
N GLY A 297 14.87 37.09 -6.91
CA GLY A 297 14.22 38.27 -7.51
C GLY A 297 14.09 39.45 -6.54
N GLY A 298 14.02 39.18 -5.23
CA GLY A 298 13.92 40.21 -4.17
C GLY A 298 15.28 40.67 -3.59
N GLY A 299 16.39 40.47 -4.32
CA GLY A 299 17.72 40.91 -3.87
C GLY A 299 18.21 40.22 -2.58
N GLY A 300 17.82 38.97 -2.36
CA GLY A 300 18.18 38.18 -1.16
C GLY A 300 17.15 38.25 -0.03
N THR A 301 16.10 39.07 -0.16
CA THR A 301 15.04 39.17 0.85
C THR A 301 14.09 37.97 0.76
N MET A 302 13.85 37.29 1.88
CA MET A 302 12.91 36.18 1.94
C MET A 302 11.47 36.65 1.73
N PRO A 303 10.66 35.99 0.90
CA PRO A 303 9.24 36.33 0.75
C PRO A 303 8.47 36.09 2.05
N PRO A 304 7.38 36.84 2.32
CA PRO A 304 6.60 36.71 3.56
C PRO A 304 6.10 35.28 3.86
N GLY A 305 5.81 34.49 2.80
CA GLY A 305 5.36 33.10 2.92
C GLY A 305 6.44 32.08 3.28
N ALA A 306 7.74 32.45 3.31
CA ALA A 306 8.84 31.50 3.48
C ALA A 306 8.77 30.69 4.80
N GLN A 307 8.20 31.26 5.87
CA GLN A 307 7.97 30.53 7.14
C GLN A 307 7.09 29.28 6.97
N HIS A 308 6.15 29.30 6.01
CA HIS A 308 5.32 28.12 5.71
C HIS A 308 6.12 26.98 5.06
N LEU A 309 7.19 27.29 4.32
CA LEU A 309 8.10 26.24 3.84
C LEU A 309 8.80 25.55 5.01
N THR A 310 9.21 26.30 6.05
CA THR A 310 9.80 25.70 7.27
C THR A 310 8.79 24.78 7.95
N ARG A 311 7.54 25.19 8.09
CA ARG A 311 6.46 24.36 8.64
C ARG A 311 6.22 23.10 7.80
N ALA A 312 6.12 23.24 6.46
CA ALA A 312 5.95 22.12 5.55
C ALA A 312 7.10 21.10 5.65
N ASN A 313 8.35 21.58 5.76
CA ASN A 313 9.50 20.69 5.98
C ASN A 313 9.43 19.97 7.34
N ALA A 314 9.01 20.65 8.41
CA ALA A 314 8.87 20.04 9.73
C ALA A 314 7.82 18.93 9.73
N THR A 315 6.62 19.19 9.23
CA THR A 315 5.55 18.19 9.15
C THR A 315 5.90 17.03 8.24
N LEU A 316 6.57 17.26 7.11
CA LEU A 316 7.06 16.19 6.23
C LEU A 316 8.11 15.29 6.93
N ARG A 317 9.01 15.88 7.72
CA ARG A 317 9.97 15.08 8.51
C ARG A 317 9.26 14.21 9.54
N THR A 318 8.30 14.75 10.27
CA THR A 318 7.47 13.99 11.23
C THR A 318 6.74 12.84 10.53
N LEU A 319 6.08 13.12 9.39
CA LEU A 319 5.40 12.10 8.59
C LEU A 319 6.34 10.97 8.18
N ARG A 320 7.52 11.29 7.66
CA ARG A 320 8.51 10.28 7.26
C ARG A 320 9.02 9.44 8.43
N SER A 321 9.28 10.07 9.59
CA SER A 321 9.69 9.36 10.81
C SER A 321 8.60 8.43 11.32
N LEU A 322 7.34 8.86 11.27
CA LEU A 322 6.19 8.03 11.65
C LEU A 322 6.07 6.77 10.77
N ILE A 323 6.21 6.94 9.44
CA ILE A 323 6.17 5.81 8.50
C ILE A 323 7.34 4.86 8.74
N ALA A 324 8.56 5.37 8.95
CA ALA A 324 9.74 4.56 9.20
C ALA A 324 9.59 3.73 10.49
N ALA A 325 9.10 4.33 11.58
CA ALA A 325 8.85 3.61 12.84
C ALA A 325 7.77 2.53 12.67
N ALA A 326 6.70 2.83 11.94
CA ALA A 326 5.65 1.86 11.66
C ALA A 326 6.11 0.68 10.78
N LEU A 327 6.98 0.95 9.79
CA LEU A 327 7.64 -0.09 8.99
C LEU A 327 8.48 -1.03 9.86
N GLN A 328 9.33 -0.49 10.71
CA GLN A 328 10.15 -1.29 11.63
C GLN A 328 9.29 -2.16 12.55
N ARG A 329 8.20 -1.59 13.07
CA ARG A 329 7.25 -2.33 13.91
C ARG A 329 6.55 -3.45 13.15
N PHE A 330 6.12 -3.20 11.92
CA PHE A 330 5.50 -4.22 11.07
C PHE A 330 6.48 -5.34 10.72
N GLU A 331 7.71 -5.02 10.36
CA GLU A 331 8.75 -5.99 10.03
C GLU A 331 9.12 -6.85 11.25
N ALA A 332 9.24 -6.26 12.44
CA ALA A 332 9.49 -6.97 13.68
C ALA A 332 8.37 -7.98 14.03
N ALA A 333 7.12 -7.64 13.75
CA ALA A 333 5.95 -8.49 13.98
C ALA A 333 5.67 -9.48 12.85
N ALA A 334 6.31 -9.35 11.68
CA ALA A 334 5.93 -10.04 10.46
C ALA A 334 5.92 -11.58 10.56
N SER A 335 6.76 -12.18 11.40
CA SER A 335 6.82 -13.63 11.63
C SER A 335 5.91 -14.14 12.75
N ASP A 336 5.28 -13.25 13.51
CA ASP A 336 4.42 -13.58 14.65
C ASP A 336 2.96 -13.18 14.39
N PRO A 337 2.08 -14.13 14.03
CA PRO A 337 0.65 -13.86 13.81
C PRO A 337 -0.04 -13.25 15.04
N ALA A 338 0.32 -13.67 16.27
CA ALA A 338 -0.31 -13.17 17.49
C ALA A 338 0.07 -11.71 17.74
N ALA A 339 1.31 -11.32 17.48
CA ALA A 339 1.75 -9.94 17.56
C ALA A 339 1.00 -9.05 16.53
N LEU A 340 0.84 -9.52 15.30
CA LEU A 340 0.09 -8.81 14.25
C LEU A 340 -1.40 -8.66 14.57
N GLU A 341 -2.01 -9.63 15.26
CA GLU A 341 -3.42 -9.62 15.65
C GLU A 341 -3.66 -8.87 16.97
N SER A 342 -2.61 -8.49 17.72
CA SER A 342 -2.74 -7.82 18.99
C SER A 342 -3.46 -6.46 18.89
N ILE A 343 -4.26 -6.11 19.88
CA ILE A 343 -4.99 -4.82 19.93
C ILE A 343 -4.03 -3.65 19.78
N ASP A 344 -2.88 -3.71 20.41
CA ASP A 344 -1.88 -2.65 20.39
C ASP A 344 -1.28 -2.46 18.99
N PHE A 345 -0.90 -3.55 18.32
CA PHE A 345 -0.41 -3.48 16.93
C PHE A 345 -1.48 -2.95 15.97
N GLN A 346 -2.71 -3.46 16.06
CA GLN A 346 -3.84 -3.05 15.22
C GLN A 346 -4.18 -1.57 15.43
N THR A 347 -4.19 -1.12 16.68
CA THR A 347 -4.41 0.29 17.04
C THR A 347 -3.29 1.17 16.47
N GLY A 348 -2.03 0.76 16.62
CA GLY A 348 -0.88 1.49 16.10
C GLY A 348 -0.91 1.64 14.57
N MET A 349 -1.26 0.57 13.83
CA MET A 349 -1.38 0.64 12.36
C MET A 349 -2.57 1.50 11.91
N ASN A 350 -3.67 1.47 12.62
CA ASN A 350 -4.81 2.35 12.37
C ASN A 350 -4.47 3.83 12.65
N MET A 351 -3.76 4.12 13.76
CA MET A 351 -3.29 5.46 14.08
C MET A 351 -2.24 5.96 13.08
N LEU A 352 -1.39 5.08 12.52
CA LEU A 352 -0.52 5.44 11.40
C LEU A 352 -1.32 6.05 10.27
N LYS A 353 -2.42 5.41 9.84
CA LYS A 353 -3.25 5.90 8.73
C LYS A 353 -3.84 7.27 9.01
N VAL A 354 -4.40 7.47 10.21
CA VAL A 354 -5.00 8.75 10.62
C VAL A 354 -3.93 9.84 10.62
N ASN A 355 -2.86 9.66 11.40
CA ASN A 355 -1.81 10.65 11.55
C ASN A 355 -1.08 10.95 10.23
N ALA A 356 -0.80 9.94 9.41
CA ALA A 356 -0.15 10.13 8.13
C ALA A 356 -1.01 10.95 7.16
N SER A 357 -2.32 10.69 7.11
CA SER A 357 -3.24 11.45 6.27
C SER A 357 -3.33 12.93 6.70
N GLU A 358 -3.43 13.20 8.00
CA GLU A 358 -3.51 14.55 8.55
C GLU A 358 -2.20 15.34 8.37
N LEU A 359 -1.06 14.71 8.67
CA LEU A 359 0.26 15.33 8.45
C LEU A 359 0.52 15.61 6.98
N ALA A 360 0.11 14.73 6.08
CA ALA A 360 0.26 14.94 4.65
C ALA A 360 -0.60 16.12 4.15
N VAL A 361 -1.86 16.22 4.58
CA VAL A 361 -2.72 17.37 4.28
C VAL A 361 -2.11 18.65 4.82
N ALA A 362 -1.69 18.68 6.10
CA ALA A 362 -1.07 19.85 6.71
C ALA A 362 0.21 20.30 5.98
N THR A 363 1.01 19.32 5.50
CA THR A 363 2.21 19.59 4.73
C THR A 363 1.91 20.26 3.39
N VAL A 364 0.95 19.71 2.63
CA VAL A 364 0.58 20.25 1.31
C VAL A 364 -0.08 21.64 1.46
N MET A 365 -0.92 21.85 2.47
CA MET A 365 -1.49 23.17 2.78
C MET A 365 -0.41 24.20 3.10
N SER A 366 0.57 23.83 3.93
CA SER A 366 1.70 24.71 4.24
C SER A 366 2.55 25.03 3.01
N ALA A 367 2.76 24.05 2.12
CA ALA A 367 3.48 24.26 0.86
C ALA A 367 2.72 25.23 -0.07
N MET A 368 1.41 25.11 -0.17
CA MET A 368 0.58 26.06 -0.93
C MET A 368 0.69 27.48 -0.34
N GLN A 369 0.61 27.63 0.99
CA GLN A 369 0.74 28.93 1.66
C GLN A 369 2.13 29.55 1.42
N ALA A 370 3.19 28.73 1.37
CA ALA A 370 4.54 29.20 1.03
C ALA A 370 4.62 29.79 -0.39
N CYS A 371 3.90 29.21 -1.34
CA CYS A 371 3.82 29.71 -2.73
C CYS A 371 2.82 30.87 -2.90
N GLY A 372 1.93 31.10 -1.93
CA GLY A 372 0.88 32.12 -2.00
C GLY A 372 0.00 31.97 -3.26
N LEU A 373 -0.30 33.06 -3.95
CA LEU A 373 -1.14 33.05 -5.15
C LEU A 373 -0.56 32.15 -6.27
N SER A 374 0.76 32.07 -6.40
CA SER A 374 1.41 31.19 -7.39
C SER A 374 1.16 29.70 -7.11
N GLY A 375 1.02 29.29 -5.84
CA GLY A 375 0.66 27.94 -5.47
C GLY A 375 -0.82 27.62 -5.71
N TYR A 376 -1.68 28.64 -5.63
CA TYR A 376 -3.13 28.51 -5.77
C TYR A 376 -3.59 28.46 -7.23
N ARG A 377 -2.90 29.14 -8.15
CA ARG A 377 -3.23 29.17 -9.58
C ARG A 377 -2.86 27.87 -10.28
N ASN A 378 -3.74 27.38 -11.16
CA ASN A 378 -3.48 26.15 -11.94
C ASN A 378 -2.46 26.36 -13.09
N ASP A 379 -2.35 27.57 -13.63
CA ASP A 379 -1.46 27.94 -14.73
C ASP A 379 -0.04 28.33 -14.28
N SER A 380 0.27 28.22 -13.01
CA SER A 380 1.58 28.52 -12.45
C SER A 380 2.48 27.29 -12.45
N GLU A 381 3.77 27.47 -12.75
CA GLU A 381 4.81 26.45 -12.58
C GLU A 381 4.93 25.96 -11.12
N PHE A 382 4.51 26.78 -10.17
CA PHE A 382 4.50 26.49 -8.73
C PHE A 382 3.16 25.99 -8.20
N SER A 383 2.20 25.71 -9.09
CA SER A 383 0.87 25.26 -8.69
C SER A 383 0.94 24.01 -7.78
N VAL A 384 0.26 24.08 -6.64
CA VAL A 384 0.07 22.97 -5.70
C VAL A 384 -1.36 22.40 -5.80
N GLY A 385 -2.17 22.92 -6.73
CA GLY A 385 -3.60 22.62 -6.83
C GLY A 385 -3.90 21.12 -6.99
N ARG A 386 -3.17 20.41 -7.87
CA ARG A 386 -3.33 18.96 -8.04
C ARG A 386 -2.96 18.19 -6.75
N HIS A 387 -1.81 18.53 -6.15
CA HIS A 387 -1.37 17.89 -4.89
C HIS A 387 -2.40 18.06 -3.78
N LEU A 388 -3.00 19.26 -3.68
CA LEU A 388 -4.02 19.54 -2.68
C LEU A 388 -5.30 18.74 -2.94
N ARG A 389 -5.78 18.69 -4.18
CA ARG A 389 -6.96 17.90 -4.53
C ARG A 389 -6.74 16.39 -4.26
N ASP A 390 -5.58 15.88 -4.64
CA ASP A 390 -5.25 14.47 -4.44
C ASP A 390 -5.11 14.10 -2.96
N ILE A 391 -4.41 14.93 -2.17
CA ILE A 391 -4.15 14.62 -0.76
C ILE A 391 -5.40 14.70 0.11
N LEU A 392 -6.38 15.53 -0.23
CA LEU A 392 -7.64 15.62 0.50
C LEU A 392 -8.47 14.34 0.42
N SER A 393 -8.15 13.40 -0.47
CA SER A 393 -8.72 12.05 -0.45
C SER A 393 -8.27 11.23 0.76
N SER A 394 -7.11 11.53 1.35
CA SER A 394 -6.48 10.69 2.37
C SER A 394 -7.28 10.55 3.68
N PRO A 395 -7.95 11.59 4.24
CA PRO A 395 -8.78 11.42 5.43
C PRO A 395 -10.09 10.66 5.16
N VAL A 396 -10.61 10.73 3.92
CA VAL A 396 -11.91 10.13 3.56
C VAL A 396 -11.79 8.70 3.04
N MET A 397 -10.68 8.35 2.42
CA MET A 397 -10.39 6.98 2.01
C MET A 397 -10.16 6.10 3.24
N ILE A 398 -11.06 5.12 3.49
CA ILE A 398 -11.16 4.44 4.80
C ILE A 398 -11.25 5.51 5.91
N SER A 399 -12.43 6.08 6.05
CA SER A 399 -12.73 7.26 6.88
C SER A 399 -11.95 7.32 8.21
N ASN A 400 -11.23 8.42 8.45
CA ASN A 400 -10.55 8.68 9.72
C ASN A 400 -11.53 8.63 10.90
N ASP A 401 -12.72 9.22 10.74
CA ASP A 401 -13.73 9.25 11.81
C ASP A 401 -14.16 7.85 12.24
N ARG A 402 -14.33 6.93 11.27
CA ARG A 402 -14.64 5.53 11.56
C ARG A 402 -13.48 4.83 12.28
N ILE A 403 -12.25 5.05 11.82
CA ILE A 403 -11.06 4.49 12.47
C ILE A 403 -11.00 4.98 13.91
N LEU A 404 -11.13 6.28 14.13
CA LEU A 404 -11.09 6.88 15.48
C LEU A 404 -12.20 6.35 16.38
N ALA A 405 -13.43 6.22 15.86
CA ALA A 405 -14.54 5.64 16.62
C ALA A 405 -14.26 4.18 17.02
N ASN A 406 -13.70 3.37 16.11
CA ASN A 406 -13.36 1.98 16.39
C ASN A 406 -12.21 1.86 17.40
N ILE A 407 -11.21 2.72 17.33
CA ILE A 407 -10.07 2.74 18.25
C ILE A 407 -10.50 3.26 19.63
N GLY A 408 -11.47 4.17 19.70
CA GLY A 408 -11.96 4.72 20.96
C GLY A 408 -12.34 3.64 21.97
N ALA A 409 -13.02 2.59 21.55
CA ALA A 409 -13.33 1.45 22.40
C ALA A 409 -12.09 0.65 22.82
N ALA A 410 -11.14 0.44 21.91
CA ALA A 410 -9.89 -0.27 22.19
C ALA A 410 -8.98 0.52 23.16
N SER A 411 -8.99 1.86 23.07
CA SER A 411 -8.19 2.74 23.92
C SER A 411 -8.59 2.68 25.41
N LEU A 412 -9.83 2.25 25.71
CA LEU A 412 -10.27 2.02 27.10
C LEU A 412 -9.65 0.76 27.71
N LEU A 413 -9.17 -0.16 26.86
CA LEU A 413 -8.58 -1.44 27.28
C LEU A 413 -7.06 -1.42 27.30
N SER A 414 -6.43 -0.37 26.74
CA SER A 414 -4.98 -0.23 26.68
C SER A 414 -4.47 0.74 27.74
N SER A 415 -3.38 0.39 28.42
CA SER A 415 -2.65 1.31 29.29
C SER A 415 -1.71 2.20 28.47
N THR A 416 -1.53 3.44 28.93
CA THR A 416 -0.46 4.28 28.38
C THR A 416 0.90 3.67 28.76
N PRO A 417 1.82 3.51 27.80
CA PRO A 417 3.18 3.03 28.08
C PRO A 417 3.85 3.86 29.19
N ALA A 418 4.51 3.20 30.12
CA ALA A 418 5.22 3.86 31.22
C ALA A 418 6.59 4.40 30.82
N SER A 419 7.11 3.99 29.66
CA SER A 419 8.42 4.34 29.14
C SER A 419 8.36 4.61 27.64
N LEU A 420 9.26 5.48 27.14
CA LEU A 420 9.46 5.68 25.70
C LEU A 420 10.11 4.47 25.02
N ARG A 421 10.49 3.45 25.77
CA ARG A 421 11.14 2.22 25.26
C ARG A 421 10.17 1.04 25.18
N ASP A 422 8.95 1.20 25.70
CA ASP A 422 7.88 0.20 25.67
C ASP A 422 7.21 0.16 24.30
#